data_03c25e301ba0a45bb4151e1b1240b90f
#
_entry.id   03c25e301ba0a45bb4151e1b1240b90f
#
_cell.length_a   1.000
_cell.length_b   1.000
_cell.length_c   1.000
_cell.angle_alpha   90.00
_cell.angle_beta   90.00
_cell.angle_gamma   90.00
#
_symmetry.space_group_name_H-M   'P 1'
#
loop_
_entity.id
_entity.type
_entity.pdbx_description
1 polymer ?
#
loop_
_entity_poly.entity_id
_entity_poly.type
_entity_poly.pdbx_seq_one_letter_code
_entity_poly.pdbx_strand_id
1 'polypeptide(L)'
;MSAIKNLGLKIFSPMLLLLIFFSCDDKKPENTGSKNPNDIIFIRYSDIGGELGNYKIIKITKDSIQLETGITNNKTHKEWKSSINSQVWNQLTSTIDVKTLDKIKSSPSKQSVDGFDETFQIKTVKKYHVYVNAYADTIYYKQLQKLKDQIQNILPTEYK
;
A
#
# COMPACT_ATOMS: atom_id res chain seq x y z
N MET A 1 -28.14 -55.46 -27.88
CA MET A 1 -26.79 -55.17 -27.33
C MET A 1 -26.24 -53.89 -27.95
N SER A 2 -26.81 -52.71 -27.66
CA SER A 2 -26.33 -51.45 -28.29
C SER A 2 -26.48 -50.21 -27.40
N ALA A 3 -26.76 -50.34 -26.12
CA ALA A 3 -27.00 -49.19 -25.24
C ALA A 3 -25.80 -48.79 -24.34
N ILE A 4 -24.75 -49.57 -24.28
CA ILE A 4 -23.64 -49.36 -23.32
C ILE A 4 -22.47 -48.53 -23.93
N LYS A 5 -22.34 -48.47 -25.26
CA LYS A 5 -21.23 -47.79 -25.95
C LYS A 5 -21.29 -46.24 -25.89
N ASN A 6 -22.46 -45.65 -25.68
CA ASN A 6 -22.60 -44.18 -25.68
C ASN A 6 -22.53 -43.53 -24.28
N LEU A 7 -22.52 -44.29 -23.20
CA LEU A 7 -22.51 -43.75 -21.86
C LEU A 7 -21.08 -43.35 -21.40
N GLY A 8 -20.08 -44.09 -21.85
CA GLY A 8 -18.67 -43.82 -21.49
C GLY A 8 -18.12 -42.52 -22.08
N LEU A 9 -18.58 -42.15 -23.29
CA LEU A 9 -18.08 -40.95 -23.99
C LEU A 9 -18.66 -39.65 -23.43
N LYS A 10 -19.87 -39.71 -22.84
CA LYS A 10 -20.53 -38.54 -22.25
C LYS A 10 -20.01 -38.18 -20.84
N ILE A 11 -19.40 -39.12 -20.14
CA ILE A 11 -18.84 -38.90 -18.80
C ILE A 11 -17.40 -38.42 -18.88
N PHE A 12 -16.63 -38.83 -19.90
CA PHE A 12 -15.23 -38.41 -20.05
C PHE A 12 -15.07 -36.96 -20.51
N SER A 13 -16.03 -36.43 -21.30
CA SER A 13 -15.93 -35.05 -21.82
C SER A 13 -16.02 -33.98 -20.76
N PRO A 14 -16.94 -33.98 -19.75
CA PRO A 14 -16.98 -32.98 -18.72
C PRO A 14 -15.83 -33.12 -17.72
N MET A 15 -15.27 -34.34 -17.52
CA MET A 15 -14.15 -34.54 -16.61
C MET A 15 -12.82 -34.03 -17.18
N LEU A 16 -12.65 -34.10 -18.49
CA LEU A 16 -11.49 -33.53 -19.18
C LEU A 16 -11.52 -31.99 -19.16
N LEU A 17 -12.72 -31.39 -19.22
CA LEU A 17 -12.88 -29.93 -19.16
C LEU A 17 -12.52 -29.34 -17.77
N LEU A 18 -12.76 -30.13 -16.71
CA LEU A 18 -12.42 -29.72 -15.32
C LEU A 18 -10.91 -29.71 -15.07
N LEU A 19 -10.11 -30.49 -15.80
CA LEU A 19 -8.66 -30.52 -15.61
C LEU A 19 -7.94 -29.29 -16.21
N ILE A 20 -8.59 -28.54 -17.08
CA ILE A 20 -7.98 -27.36 -17.72
C ILE A 20 -7.98 -26.14 -16.79
N PHE A 21 -8.82 -26.13 -15.75
CA PHE A 21 -8.91 -25.00 -14.80
C PHE A 21 -7.90 -25.05 -13.65
N PHE A 22 -7.13 -26.14 -13.50
CA PHE A 22 -6.12 -26.27 -12.47
C PHE A 22 -4.70 -25.96 -12.94
N SER A 23 -4.52 -25.57 -14.20
CA SER A 23 -3.23 -25.05 -14.68
C SER A 23 -3.15 -23.54 -14.41
N CYS A 24 -3.30 -23.14 -13.14
CA CYS A 24 -2.76 -21.88 -12.70
C CYS A 24 -1.25 -22.09 -12.56
N ASP A 25 -0.54 -21.74 -13.61
CA ASP A 25 0.91 -21.59 -13.58
C ASP A 25 1.21 -20.42 -12.65
N ASP A 26 1.41 -20.72 -11.37
CA ASP A 26 2.09 -19.85 -10.43
C ASP A 26 3.53 -19.65 -10.94
N LYS A 27 3.68 -18.84 -11.98
CA LYS A 27 4.98 -18.22 -12.29
C LYS A 27 5.31 -17.32 -11.12
N LYS A 28 5.82 -17.92 -10.07
CA LYS A 28 6.61 -17.23 -9.05
C LYS A 28 7.60 -16.34 -9.79
N PRO A 29 7.57 -15.02 -9.62
CA PRO A 29 8.63 -14.21 -10.18
C PRO A 29 9.92 -14.64 -9.51
N GLU A 30 10.76 -15.29 -10.27
CA GLU A 30 12.11 -15.69 -9.91
C GLU A 30 12.94 -14.41 -9.81
N ASN A 31 12.91 -13.80 -8.62
CA ASN A 31 13.82 -12.74 -8.26
C ASN A 31 14.58 -13.17 -7.00
N THR A 32 15.49 -14.11 -7.18
CA THR A 32 16.43 -14.63 -6.19
C THR A 32 17.56 -13.64 -5.89
N GLY A 33 17.23 -12.38 -5.65
CA GLY A 33 18.10 -11.49 -4.91
C GLY A 33 17.72 -11.64 -3.44
N SER A 34 18.67 -12.04 -2.58
CA SER A 34 18.50 -12.00 -1.13
C SER A 34 18.02 -10.61 -0.72
N LYS A 35 16.70 -10.43 -0.54
CA LYS A 35 16.15 -9.15 -0.11
C LYS A 35 16.52 -8.96 1.34
N ASN A 36 17.20 -7.86 1.65
CA ASN A 36 17.46 -7.50 3.02
C ASN A 36 16.11 -7.40 3.76
N PRO A 37 15.93 -8.11 4.91
CA PRO A 37 14.67 -8.08 5.66
C PRO A 37 14.22 -6.67 6.07
N ASN A 38 15.16 -5.72 6.11
CA ASN A 38 14.92 -4.33 6.45
C ASN A 38 14.62 -3.45 5.22
N ASP A 39 14.66 -3.97 4.00
CA ASP A 39 14.33 -3.18 2.82
C ASP A 39 12.88 -2.73 2.87
N ILE A 40 12.65 -1.43 2.73
CA ILE A 40 11.32 -0.87 2.62
C ILE A 40 10.78 -1.21 1.23
N ILE A 41 9.56 -1.75 1.18
CA ILE A 41 8.92 -2.17 -0.07
C ILE A 41 7.63 -1.41 -0.38
N PHE A 42 7.07 -0.72 0.62
CA PHE A 42 5.84 0.05 0.47
C PHE A 42 5.77 1.14 1.55
N ILE A 43 5.28 2.30 1.14
CA ILE A 43 4.97 3.44 2.01
C ILE A 43 3.54 3.89 1.71
N ARG A 44 2.75 4.11 2.76
CA ARG A 44 1.48 4.81 2.67
C ARG A 44 1.48 5.95 3.68
N TYR A 45 1.06 7.11 3.21
CA TYR A 45 0.73 8.27 4.02
C TYR A 45 -0.76 8.56 3.85
N SER A 46 -1.47 8.87 4.91
CA SER A 46 -2.84 9.34 4.82
C SER A 46 -3.15 10.38 5.90
N ASP A 47 -4.00 11.32 5.52
CA ASP A 47 -4.57 12.34 6.37
C ASP A 47 -6.08 12.29 6.17
N ILE A 48 -6.83 11.86 7.20
CA ILE A 48 -8.25 11.54 7.10
C ILE A 48 -8.98 12.10 8.32
N GLY A 49 -10.06 12.84 8.09
CA GLY A 49 -10.90 13.35 9.17
C GLY A 49 -11.66 14.61 8.81
N GLY A 50 -12.02 15.36 9.86
CA GLY A 50 -12.87 16.54 9.78
C GLY A 50 -14.34 16.18 9.59
N GLU A 51 -15.22 17.11 9.94
CA GLU A 51 -16.69 16.97 9.91
C GLU A 51 -17.24 16.47 8.55
N LEU A 52 -16.61 16.88 7.45
CA LEU A 52 -17.04 16.51 6.10
C LEU A 52 -16.44 15.17 5.63
N GLY A 53 -15.59 14.52 6.41
CA GLY A 53 -14.90 13.30 6.02
C GLY A 53 -13.90 13.51 4.90
N ASN A 54 -13.01 14.50 5.06
CA ASN A 54 -11.91 14.74 4.12
C ASN A 54 -10.92 13.59 4.16
N TYR A 55 -10.34 13.25 3.02
CA TYR A 55 -9.26 12.27 2.96
C TYR A 55 -8.23 12.62 1.89
N LYS A 56 -6.98 12.34 2.21
CA LYS A 56 -5.84 12.33 1.31
C LYS A 56 -5.03 11.08 1.60
N ILE A 57 -4.86 10.23 0.61
CA ILE A 57 -4.17 8.94 0.74
C ILE A 57 -3.12 8.86 -0.36
N ILE A 58 -1.86 8.61 0.03
CA ILE A 58 -0.74 8.47 -0.89
C ILE A 58 -0.13 7.10 -0.67
N LYS A 59 -0.01 6.31 -1.74
CA LYS A 59 0.59 4.97 -1.77
C LYS A 59 1.82 5.01 -2.66
N ILE A 60 2.96 4.52 -2.17
CA ILE A 60 4.23 4.59 -2.89
C ILE A 60 4.89 3.22 -2.85
N THR A 61 5.33 2.77 -4.02
CA THR A 61 6.17 1.59 -4.21
C THR A 61 7.47 2.01 -4.87
N LYS A 62 8.37 1.08 -5.11
CA LYS A 62 9.64 1.34 -5.80
C LYS A 62 9.46 1.99 -7.19
N ASP A 63 8.33 1.69 -7.85
CA ASP A 63 8.12 2.04 -9.26
C ASP A 63 6.96 3.03 -9.47
N SER A 64 6.15 3.31 -8.44
CA SER A 64 4.94 4.10 -8.61
C SER A 64 4.54 4.90 -7.37
N ILE A 65 3.85 6.01 -7.62
CA ILE A 65 3.11 6.78 -6.63
C ILE A 65 1.67 6.93 -7.07
N GLN A 66 0.75 6.75 -6.13
CA GLN A 66 -0.69 6.93 -6.32
C GLN A 66 -1.21 7.84 -5.23
N LEU A 67 -2.04 8.81 -5.60
CA LEU A 67 -2.75 9.70 -4.69
C LEU A 67 -4.26 9.55 -4.92
N GLU A 68 -5.00 9.48 -3.82
CA GLU A 68 -6.45 9.55 -3.76
C GLU A 68 -6.81 10.66 -2.79
N THR A 69 -7.74 11.55 -3.17
CA THR A 69 -8.23 12.62 -2.29
C THR A 69 -9.69 12.92 -2.55
N GLY A 70 -10.40 13.38 -1.53
CA GLY A 70 -11.82 13.70 -1.67
C GLY A 70 -12.48 14.10 -0.35
N ILE A 71 -13.80 14.23 -0.44
CA ILE A 71 -14.70 14.55 0.69
C ILE A 71 -15.85 13.54 0.66
N THR A 72 -15.95 12.73 1.69
CA THR A 72 -16.93 11.63 1.76
C THR A 72 -18.38 12.15 1.71
N ASN A 73 -18.71 13.16 2.52
CA ASN A 73 -20.06 13.71 2.58
C ASN A 73 -20.51 14.32 1.24
N ASN A 74 -19.59 14.93 0.49
CA ASN A 74 -19.88 15.55 -0.81
C ASN A 74 -19.70 14.56 -1.98
N LYS A 75 -19.33 13.31 -1.71
CA LYS A 75 -19.04 12.27 -2.72
C LYS A 75 -18.01 12.72 -3.77
N THR A 76 -17.07 13.61 -3.39
CA THR A 76 -15.99 14.01 -4.27
C THR A 76 -14.84 13.02 -4.18
N HIS A 77 -14.25 12.71 -5.33
CA HIS A 77 -13.10 11.82 -5.41
C HIS A 77 -12.21 12.23 -6.58
N LYS A 78 -10.90 12.31 -6.34
CA LYS A 78 -9.88 12.56 -7.35
C LYS A 78 -8.75 11.57 -7.17
N GLU A 79 -8.23 11.05 -8.26
CA GLU A 79 -7.07 10.18 -8.29
C GLU A 79 -5.98 10.75 -9.17
N TRP A 80 -4.74 10.49 -8.80
CA TRP A 80 -3.57 10.75 -9.61
C TRP A 80 -2.56 9.61 -9.43
N LYS A 81 -1.92 9.21 -10.54
CA LYS A 81 -0.90 8.16 -10.56
C LYS A 81 0.27 8.59 -11.41
N SER A 82 1.47 8.24 -10.99
CA SER A 82 2.70 8.44 -11.76
C SER A 82 3.70 7.33 -11.49
N SER A 83 4.63 7.13 -12.42
CA SER A 83 5.82 6.35 -12.17
C SER A 83 6.83 7.18 -11.38
N ILE A 84 7.63 6.53 -10.57
CA ILE A 84 8.83 7.10 -9.93
C ILE A 84 10.05 6.29 -10.32
N ASN A 85 11.20 6.93 -10.35
CA ASN A 85 12.46 6.24 -10.60
C ASN A 85 13.14 5.81 -9.29
N SER A 86 14.19 5.01 -9.41
CA SER A 86 14.95 4.51 -8.27
C SER A 86 15.59 5.62 -7.43
N GLN A 87 15.94 6.76 -8.03
CA GLN A 87 16.51 7.89 -7.29
C GLN A 87 15.47 8.49 -6.33
N VAL A 88 14.25 8.75 -6.80
CA VAL A 88 13.15 9.25 -5.96
C VAL A 88 12.82 8.26 -4.85
N TRP A 89 12.72 6.97 -5.18
CA TRP A 89 12.49 5.93 -4.17
C TRP A 89 13.56 5.89 -3.09
N ASN A 90 14.83 5.92 -3.49
CA ASN A 90 15.95 5.93 -2.56
C ASN A 90 15.97 7.19 -1.69
N GLN A 91 15.63 8.35 -2.26
CA GLN A 91 15.50 9.60 -1.50
C GLN A 91 14.42 9.49 -0.42
N LEU A 92 13.23 8.98 -0.74
CA LEU A 92 12.15 8.78 0.22
C LEU A 92 12.55 7.80 1.34
N THR A 93 13.10 6.65 0.97
CA THR A 93 13.43 5.59 1.93
C THR A 93 14.65 5.94 2.80
N SER A 94 15.57 6.77 2.32
CA SER A 94 16.75 7.23 3.08
C SER A 94 16.41 8.10 4.29
N THR A 95 15.19 8.65 4.36
CA THR A 95 14.74 9.39 5.56
C THR A 95 14.42 8.49 6.74
N ILE A 96 14.24 7.19 6.49
CA ILE A 96 13.74 6.21 7.45
C ILE A 96 14.88 5.37 8.01
N ASP A 97 15.10 5.48 9.31
CA ASP A 97 15.93 4.53 10.06
C ASP A 97 15.06 3.35 10.52
N VAL A 98 15.11 2.27 9.76
CA VAL A 98 14.30 1.05 10.02
C VAL A 98 14.53 0.48 11.41
N LYS A 99 15.72 0.66 12.01
CA LYS A 99 16.05 0.16 13.36
C LYS A 99 15.29 0.88 14.47
N THR A 100 14.82 2.08 14.20
CA THR A 100 14.09 2.91 15.17
C THR A 100 12.58 2.92 14.95
N LEU A 101 12.07 2.31 13.88
CA LEU A 101 10.64 2.27 13.59
C LEU A 101 9.82 1.73 14.77
N ASP A 102 10.27 0.67 15.44
CA ASP A 102 9.55 0.10 16.59
C ASP A 102 9.53 0.99 17.84
N LYS A 103 10.29 2.07 17.84
CA LYS A 103 10.34 3.05 18.96
C LYS A 103 9.36 4.20 18.78
N ILE A 104 8.84 4.42 17.57
CA ILE A 104 7.88 5.49 17.30
C ILE A 104 6.56 5.20 18.01
N LYS A 105 6.04 6.20 18.75
CA LYS A 105 4.79 6.07 19.50
C LYS A 105 3.65 6.74 18.77
N SER A 106 2.54 6.03 18.62
CA SER A 106 1.27 6.58 18.14
C SER A 106 0.53 7.30 19.27
N SER A 107 -0.33 8.23 18.88
CA SER A 107 -1.32 8.86 19.76
C SER A 107 -2.74 8.38 19.39
N PRO A 108 -3.74 8.57 20.26
CA PRO A 108 -5.13 8.22 19.95
C PRO A 108 -5.65 8.92 18.70
N SER A 109 -6.62 8.27 18.04
CA SER A 109 -7.37 8.86 16.94
C SER A 109 -8.14 10.11 17.40
N LYS A 110 -8.21 11.10 16.52
CA LYS A 110 -8.96 12.34 16.71
C LYS A 110 -10.26 12.39 15.91
N GLN A 111 -10.58 11.35 15.14
CA GLN A 111 -11.78 11.33 14.29
C GLN A 111 -13.08 11.38 15.10
N SER A 112 -13.08 10.87 16.32
CA SER A 112 -14.26 10.91 17.22
C SER A 112 -14.66 12.33 17.65
N VAL A 113 -13.81 13.32 17.44
CA VAL A 113 -14.02 14.74 17.77
C VAL A 113 -13.80 15.63 16.52
N ASP A 114 -14.17 15.12 15.35
CA ASP A 114 -14.03 15.80 14.06
C ASP A 114 -12.59 16.23 13.72
N GLY A 115 -11.60 15.62 14.36
CA GLY A 115 -10.20 15.86 14.10
C GLY A 115 -9.68 15.04 12.92
N PHE A 116 -8.42 15.32 12.55
CA PHE A 116 -7.72 14.57 11.51
C PHE A 116 -6.76 13.55 12.11
N ASP A 117 -6.72 12.36 11.50
CA ASP A 117 -5.70 11.36 11.76
C ASP A 117 -4.66 11.34 10.66
N GLU A 118 -3.44 11.72 11.02
CA GLU A 118 -2.26 11.48 10.22
C GLU A 118 -1.79 10.05 10.43
N THR A 119 -1.72 9.27 9.36
CA THR A 119 -1.28 7.88 9.46
C THR A 119 -0.14 7.58 8.49
N PHE A 120 0.93 7.01 9.02
CA PHE A 120 2.01 6.41 8.22
C PHE A 120 1.95 4.90 8.31
N GLN A 121 2.11 4.23 7.17
CA GLN A 121 2.28 2.80 7.06
C GLN A 121 3.55 2.52 6.28
N ILE A 122 4.50 1.83 6.88
CA ILE A 122 5.79 1.47 6.28
C ILE A 122 5.91 -0.05 6.31
N LYS A 123 6.01 -0.66 5.14
CA LYS A 123 6.21 -2.09 5.01
C LYS A 123 7.65 -2.38 4.62
N THR A 124 8.35 -3.13 5.46
CA THR A 124 9.61 -3.77 5.11
C THR A 124 9.34 -5.18 4.58
N VAL A 125 10.38 -5.85 4.08
CA VAL A 125 10.27 -7.27 3.71
C VAL A 125 9.80 -8.12 4.90
N LYS A 126 10.24 -7.79 6.11
CA LYS A 126 9.97 -8.57 7.34
C LYS A 126 8.71 -8.12 8.07
N LYS A 127 8.42 -6.81 8.13
CA LYS A 127 7.45 -6.26 9.09
C LYS A 127 6.62 -5.12 8.49
N TYR A 128 5.41 -4.99 9.00
CA TYR A 128 4.50 -3.89 8.71
C TYR A 128 4.38 -2.97 9.92
N HIS A 129 4.66 -1.69 9.74
CA HIS A 129 4.62 -0.67 10.78
C HIS A 129 3.50 0.32 10.50
N VAL A 130 2.71 0.66 11.52
CA VAL A 130 1.61 1.63 11.41
C VAL A 130 1.72 2.63 12.55
N TYR A 131 1.64 3.92 12.22
CA TYR A 131 1.72 5.03 13.17
C TYR A 131 0.57 5.98 12.94
N VAL A 132 -0.21 6.23 13.99
CA VAL A 132 -1.33 7.18 13.98
C VAL A 132 -0.96 8.36 14.87
N ASN A 133 -1.09 9.58 14.35
CA ASN A 133 -0.85 10.83 15.08
C ASN A 133 0.48 10.84 15.85
N ALA A 134 1.54 10.27 15.24
CA ALA A 134 2.83 10.09 15.92
C ALA A 134 3.61 11.40 16.16
N TYR A 135 3.11 12.54 15.71
CA TYR A 135 3.75 13.85 15.88
C TYR A 135 3.92 14.28 17.35
N ALA A 136 3.27 13.64 18.31
CA ALA A 136 3.53 13.82 19.74
C ALA A 136 4.85 13.17 20.20
N ASP A 137 5.42 12.24 19.43
CA ASP A 137 6.75 11.68 19.66
C ASP A 137 7.84 12.63 19.15
N THR A 138 8.38 13.45 20.03
CA THR A 138 9.37 14.47 19.67
C THR A 138 10.75 13.91 19.30
N ILE A 139 11.01 12.62 19.57
CA ILE A 139 12.31 11.99 19.36
C ILE A 139 12.36 11.28 18.01
N TYR A 140 11.44 10.32 17.79
CA TYR A 140 11.51 9.42 16.64
C TYR A 140 10.63 9.86 15.48
N TYR A 141 9.63 10.72 15.69
CA TYR A 141 8.74 11.22 14.64
C TYR A 141 9.47 12.05 13.57
N LYS A 142 10.59 12.68 13.88
CA LYS A 142 11.33 13.53 12.93
C LYS A 142 11.61 12.86 11.58
N GLN A 143 11.81 11.56 11.56
CA GLN A 143 12.02 10.81 10.32
C GLN A 143 10.73 10.72 9.48
N LEU A 144 9.55 10.57 10.13
CA LEU A 144 8.26 10.57 9.45
C LEU A 144 7.90 11.96 8.92
N GLN A 145 8.24 13.04 9.67
CA GLN A 145 8.08 14.41 9.20
C GLN A 145 8.92 14.66 7.95
N LYS A 146 10.19 14.26 7.95
CA LYS A 146 11.05 14.38 6.75
C LYS A 146 10.49 13.59 5.56
N LEU A 147 9.97 12.38 5.80
CA LEU A 147 9.31 11.59 4.76
C LEU A 147 8.09 12.32 4.19
N LYS A 148 7.24 12.88 5.06
CA LYS A 148 6.07 13.69 4.66
C LYS A 148 6.47 14.86 3.77
N ASP A 149 7.49 15.62 4.19
CA ASP A 149 7.99 16.78 3.44
C ASP A 149 8.47 16.36 2.04
N GLN A 150 9.20 15.24 1.95
CA GLN A 150 9.65 14.70 0.65
C GLN A 150 8.49 14.20 -0.21
N ILE A 151 7.49 13.53 0.38
CA ILE A 151 6.28 13.14 -0.35
C ILE A 151 5.57 14.38 -0.91
N GLN A 152 5.42 15.44 -0.13
CA GLN A 152 4.82 16.69 -0.60
C GLN A 152 5.61 17.32 -1.76
N ASN A 153 6.94 17.24 -1.74
CA ASN A 153 7.79 17.82 -2.78
C ASN A 153 7.65 17.13 -4.14
N ILE A 154 7.34 15.84 -4.17
CA ILE A 154 7.18 15.08 -5.41
C ILE A 154 5.76 15.10 -5.98
N LEU A 155 4.78 15.62 -5.23
CA LEU A 155 3.41 15.77 -5.72
C LEU A 155 3.29 16.96 -6.67
N PRO A 156 2.41 16.90 -7.69
CA PRO A 156 2.01 18.06 -8.47
C PRO A 156 1.44 19.17 -7.60
N THR A 157 1.59 20.42 -8.06
CA THR A 157 1.19 21.60 -7.27
C THR A 157 -0.28 21.61 -6.90
N GLU A 158 -1.16 21.08 -7.77
CA GLU A 158 -2.61 20.98 -7.53
C GLU A 158 -3.00 19.98 -6.42
N TYR A 159 -2.03 19.17 -5.93
CA TYR A 159 -2.25 18.17 -4.87
C TYR A 159 -1.44 18.43 -3.57
N LYS A 160 -0.75 19.56 -3.51
CA LYS A 160 0.04 19.97 -2.32
C LYS A 160 -0.81 20.54 -1.20
#